data_3a56e705861d8580aa273efb0bd49c63
#
_entry.id   3a56e705861d8580aa273efb0bd49c63
#
_cell.length_a   1.000
_cell.length_b   1.000
_cell.length_c   1.000
_cell.angle_alpha   90.00
_cell.angle_beta   90.00
_cell.angle_gamma   90.00
#
_symmetry.space_group_name_H-M   'P 1'
#
loop_
_entity.id
_entity.type
_entity.pdbx_description
1 polymer ?
#
loop_
_entity_poly.entity_id
_entity_poly.type
_entity_poly.pdbx_seq_one_letter_code
_entity_poly.pdbx_strand_id
1 'polypeptide(L)'
;MLKKQDLIGIIVKQMSKVICDMQSNVDVEEAVVKKEYFSQVASLPVRENYSLELVKTIYTKTQYPSNRGGFEKDFMMYVDADCEVERFVKINERRHNFVNFQYINENGLIRHYFPDFMVKTADEVYIVETKACRDLNNYDVNAKKKGALNYVNRINKLKADDRMNSVWHYCIVDDRTFYEKQELSASVKDILIYCELTNNNTSDEFFNY
;
A
#
# COMPACT_ATOMS: atom_id res chain seq x y z
N MET A 1 -39.20 -1.02 15.95
CA MET A 1 -39.01 -2.39 15.42
C MET A 1 -37.94 -2.33 14.31
N LEU A 2 -36.79 -2.98 14.48
CA LEU A 2 -35.71 -3.02 13.46
C LEU A 2 -36.24 -3.72 12.20
N LYS A 3 -36.02 -3.10 11.03
CA LYS A 3 -36.34 -3.76 9.77
C LYS A 3 -35.40 -4.96 9.57
N LYS A 4 -35.88 -6.02 8.91
CA LYS A 4 -35.08 -7.23 8.63
C LYS A 4 -33.76 -6.94 7.92
N GLN A 5 -33.75 -5.93 7.05
CA GLN A 5 -32.53 -5.47 6.33
C GLN A 5 -31.51 -4.84 7.28
N ASP A 6 -31.95 -4.07 8.28
CA ASP A 6 -31.09 -3.43 9.28
C ASP A 6 -30.42 -4.50 10.15
N LEU A 7 -31.17 -5.56 10.53
CA LEU A 7 -30.63 -6.66 11.30
C LEU A 7 -29.56 -7.45 10.55
N ILE A 8 -29.79 -7.74 9.26
CA ILE A 8 -28.78 -8.42 8.41
C ILE A 8 -27.49 -7.58 8.34
N GLY A 9 -27.61 -6.26 8.11
CA GLY A 9 -26.47 -5.35 8.08
C GLY A 9 -25.66 -5.37 9.38
N ILE A 10 -26.34 -5.36 10.53
CA ILE A 10 -25.68 -5.44 11.84
C ILE A 10 -24.95 -6.78 12.01
N ILE A 11 -25.59 -7.90 11.66
CA ILE A 11 -24.99 -9.24 11.76
C ILE A 11 -23.74 -9.33 10.87
N VAL A 12 -23.83 -8.92 9.61
CA VAL A 12 -22.71 -8.95 8.67
C VAL A 12 -21.53 -8.11 9.19
N LYS A 13 -21.81 -6.91 9.70
CA LYS A 13 -20.78 -6.02 10.26
C LYS A 13 -20.09 -6.65 11.47
N GLN A 14 -20.84 -7.26 12.39
CA GLN A 14 -20.28 -7.93 13.56
C GLN A 14 -19.46 -9.16 13.17
N MET A 15 -19.96 -10.00 12.26
CA MET A 15 -19.21 -11.15 11.76
C MET A 15 -17.92 -10.75 11.06
N SER A 16 -17.95 -9.73 10.19
CA SER A 16 -16.75 -9.21 9.53
C SER A 16 -15.70 -8.75 10.53
N LYS A 17 -16.15 -8.04 11.59
CA LYS A 17 -15.24 -7.59 12.65
C LYS A 17 -14.61 -8.77 13.37
N VAL A 18 -15.40 -9.76 13.80
CA VAL A 18 -14.88 -10.96 14.48
C VAL A 18 -13.88 -11.71 13.61
N ILE A 19 -14.18 -11.90 12.31
CA ILE A 19 -13.26 -12.56 11.37
C ILE A 19 -11.94 -11.80 11.28
N CYS A 20 -11.99 -10.49 11.09
CA CYS A 20 -10.76 -9.67 11.00
C CYS A 20 -9.97 -9.68 12.31
N ASP A 21 -10.64 -9.59 13.46
CA ASP A 21 -10.01 -9.63 14.78
C ASP A 21 -9.34 -10.99 15.02
N MET A 22 -10.00 -12.08 14.68
CA MET A 22 -9.42 -13.43 14.77
C MET A 22 -8.20 -13.57 13.87
N GLN A 23 -8.27 -13.12 12.62
CA GLN A 23 -7.12 -13.17 11.69
C GLN A 23 -5.96 -12.30 12.14
N SER A 24 -6.24 -11.15 12.78
CA SER A 24 -5.20 -10.24 13.27
C SER A 24 -4.49 -10.75 14.52
N ASN A 25 -5.17 -11.58 15.31
CA ASN A 25 -4.67 -12.11 16.58
C ASN A 25 -4.03 -13.50 16.46
N VAL A 26 -3.92 -14.07 15.26
CA VAL A 26 -3.19 -15.32 15.06
C VAL A 26 -1.73 -15.10 15.38
N ASP A 27 -1.15 -16.01 16.19
CA ASP A 27 0.27 -15.97 16.52
C ASP A 27 1.10 -16.13 15.23
N VAL A 28 2.06 -15.24 15.05
CA VAL A 28 2.93 -15.26 13.87
C VAL A 28 3.85 -16.49 13.88
N GLU A 29 4.16 -17.03 15.05
CA GLU A 29 4.99 -18.25 15.17
C GLU A 29 4.31 -19.49 14.59
N GLU A 30 2.98 -19.53 14.58
CA GLU A 30 2.17 -20.62 13.99
C GLU A 30 1.78 -20.35 12.52
N ALA A 31 2.16 -19.20 11.98
CA ALA A 31 1.78 -18.82 10.63
C ALA A 31 2.58 -19.59 9.57
N VAL A 32 1.87 -20.10 8.55
CA VAL A 32 2.52 -20.65 7.35
C VAL A 32 2.89 -19.49 6.43
N VAL A 33 4.19 -19.29 6.23
CA VAL A 33 4.71 -18.24 5.34
C VAL A 33 4.69 -18.77 3.90
N LYS A 34 3.92 -18.11 3.04
CA LYS A 34 3.93 -18.33 1.59
C LYS A 34 4.66 -17.18 0.92
N LYS A 35 5.70 -17.48 0.16
CA LYS A 35 6.46 -16.49 -0.61
C LYS A 35 5.99 -16.49 -2.05
N GLU A 36 5.59 -15.33 -2.56
CA GLU A 36 5.23 -15.08 -3.94
C GLU A 36 6.21 -14.09 -4.55
N TYR A 37 6.53 -14.26 -5.83
CA TYR A 37 7.52 -13.44 -6.51
C TYR A 37 6.89 -12.71 -7.69
N PHE A 38 7.18 -11.43 -7.84
CA PHE A 38 6.72 -10.63 -8.99
C PHE A 38 7.18 -11.21 -10.33
N SER A 39 8.34 -11.87 -10.37
CA SER A 39 8.87 -12.54 -11.56
C SER A 39 8.00 -13.71 -12.07
N GLN A 40 7.08 -14.22 -11.26
CA GLN A 40 6.09 -15.23 -11.69
C GLN A 40 5.05 -14.63 -12.64
N VAL A 41 4.90 -13.30 -12.65
CA VAL A 41 4.06 -12.59 -13.61
C VAL A 41 4.94 -12.14 -14.78
N ALA A 42 5.02 -12.95 -15.83
CA ALA A 42 5.97 -12.75 -16.92
C ALA A 42 5.74 -11.45 -17.73
N SER A 43 4.50 -10.97 -17.83
CA SER A 43 4.19 -9.75 -18.57
C SER A 43 2.93 -9.06 -18.05
N LEU A 44 2.89 -7.74 -18.24
CA LEU A 44 1.72 -6.90 -17.98
C LEU A 44 1.25 -6.27 -19.30
N PRO A 45 -0.07 -6.19 -19.53
CA PRO A 45 -0.60 -5.41 -20.65
C PRO A 45 -0.39 -3.92 -20.36
N VAL A 46 0.14 -3.18 -21.33
CA VAL A 46 0.35 -1.73 -21.24
C VAL A 46 -0.24 -1.03 -22.47
N ARG A 47 -0.69 0.21 -22.27
CA ARG A 47 -1.06 1.12 -23.36
C ARG A 47 0.18 1.95 -23.71
N GLU A 48 0.59 1.91 -24.98
CA GLU A 48 1.82 2.59 -25.46
C GLU A 48 1.91 4.05 -24.99
N ASN A 49 0.86 4.83 -25.23
CA ASN A 49 0.81 6.26 -24.91
C ASN A 49 0.73 6.57 -23.40
N TYR A 50 0.56 5.57 -22.53
CA TYR A 50 0.41 5.73 -21.08
C TYR A 50 1.33 4.79 -20.32
N SER A 51 2.52 4.57 -20.86
CA SER A 51 3.57 3.76 -20.24
C SER A 51 4.90 4.47 -20.24
N LEU A 52 5.75 4.10 -19.29
CA LEU A 52 7.12 4.56 -19.15
C LEU A 52 8.07 3.38 -19.30
N GLU A 53 9.20 3.60 -19.95
CA GLU A 53 10.35 2.72 -19.89
C GLU A 53 11.18 3.12 -18.67
N LEU A 54 11.38 2.17 -17.75
CA LEU A 54 12.02 2.40 -16.45
C LEU A 54 13.06 1.31 -16.20
N VAL A 55 14.13 1.67 -15.49
CA VAL A 55 15.30 0.79 -15.29
C VAL A 55 15.17 -0.08 -14.04
N LYS A 56 14.57 0.45 -12.98
CA LYS A 56 14.49 -0.21 -11.66
C LYS A 56 13.24 -1.07 -11.46
N THR A 57 12.38 -1.18 -12.47
CA THR A 57 11.25 -2.10 -12.46
C THR A 57 11.61 -3.45 -13.05
N ILE A 58 10.83 -4.49 -12.74
CA ILE A 58 10.99 -5.82 -13.35
C ILE A 58 10.40 -5.90 -14.77
N TYR A 59 9.58 -4.92 -15.15
CA TYR A 59 8.95 -4.83 -16.47
C TYR A 59 9.57 -3.71 -17.27
N THR A 60 9.84 -3.97 -18.54
CA THR A 60 10.44 -2.97 -19.47
C THR A 60 9.57 -1.73 -19.61
N LYS A 61 8.24 -1.90 -19.56
CA LYS A 61 7.28 -0.79 -19.61
C LYS A 61 6.30 -0.91 -18.45
N THR A 62 6.06 0.21 -17.78
CA THR A 62 5.10 0.31 -16.67
C THR A 62 4.03 1.33 -17.00
N GLN A 63 2.76 0.92 -16.90
CA GLN A 63 1.62 1.77 -17.22
C GLN A 63 1.30 2.74 -16.09
N TYR A 64 0.88 3.97 -16.45
CA TYR A 64 0.27 4.95 -15.55
C TYR A 64 -1.16 5.29 -15.98
N PRO A 65 -2.03 5.83 -15.07
CA PRO A 65 -3.41 6.19 -15.39
C PRO A 65 -3.50 7.31 -16.44
N SER A 66 -4.40 7.16 -17.42
CA SER A 66 -4.55 8.14 -18.51
C SER A 66 -5.18 9.49 -18.11
N ASN A 67 -6.05 9.49 -17.08
CA ASN A 67 -6.87 10.67 -16.78
C ASN A 67 -6.44 11.45 -15.53
N ARG A 68 -5.65 10.83 -14.64
CA ARG A 68 -5.21 11.42 -13.36
C ARG A 68 -3.78 11.00 -12.99
N GLY A 69 -3.04 10.48 -13.98
CA GLY A 69 -1.78 9.80 -13.76
C GLY A 69 -0.55 10.70 -13.71
N GLY A 70 -0.69 12.03 -13.71
CA GLY A 70 0.47 12.93 -13.65
C GLY A 70 1.31 12.65 -12.42
N PHE A 71 0.71 12.66 -11.26
CA PHE A 71 1.41 12.41 -10.00
C PHE A 71 2.04 11.02 -9.93
N GLU A 72 1.30 9.94 -10.24
CA GLU A 72 1.88 8.59 -10.24
C GLU A 72 3.01 8.43 -11.27
N LYS A 73 2.89 9.09 -12.43
CA LYS A 73 3.94 9.14 -13.45
C LYS A 73 5.20 9.80 -12.90
N ASP A 74 5.05 10.98 -12.30
CA ASP A 74 6.17 11.76 -11.76
C ASP A 74 6.82 11.02 -10.59
N PHE A 75 6.04 10.39 -9.74
CA PHE A 75 6.53 9.53 -8.66
C PHE A 75 7.37 8.38 -9.20
N MET A 76 6.89 7.64 -10.22
CA MET A 76 7.67 6.55 -10.82
C MET A 76 9.00 7.03 -11.42
N MET A 77 8.99 8.17 -12.11
CA MET A 77 10.22 8.74 -12.69
C MET A 77 11.21 9.14 -11.59
N TYR A 78 10.72 9.71 -10.49
CA TYR A 78 11.54 10.12 -9.37
C TYR A 78 12.15 8.92 -8.64
N VAL A 79 11.36 7.87 -8.40
CA VAL A 79 11.81 6.62 -7.78
C VAL A 79 12.83 5.89 -8.67
N ASP A 80 12.63 5.90 -10.00
CA ASP A 80 13.56 5.26 -10.94
C ASP A 80 14.93 5.96 -10.99
N ALA A 81 14.95 7.28 -10.78
CA ALA A 81 16.18 8.07 -10.81
C ALA A 81 16.97 8.04 -9.49
N ASP A 82 16.34 7.73 -8.36
CA ASP A 82 16.95 7.81 -7.03
C ASP A 82 17.94 6.68 -6.76
N CYS A 83 19.16 7.02 -6.35
CA CYS A 83 20.24 6.04 -6.16
C CYS A 83 20.05 5.10 -4.95
N GLU A 84 19.27 5.46 -3.95
CA GLU A 84 18.99 4.64 -2.77
C GLU A 84 17.92 3.57 -3.06
N VAL A 85 17.15 3.72 -4.14
CA VAL A 85 16.17 2.72 -4.57
C VAL A 85 16.86 1.62 -5.38
N GLU A 86 16.76 0.38 -4.91
CA GLU A 86 17.26 -0.78 -5.63
C GLU A 86 16.28 -1.22 -6.74
N ARG A 87 15.03 -1.36 -6.38
CA ARG A 87 13.94 -1.84 -7.26
C ARG A 87 12.61 -1.28 -6.80
N PHE A 88 11.68 -1.17 -7.72
CA PHE A 88 10.29 -0.92 -7.39
C PHE A 88 9.34 -1.60 -8.37
N VAL A 89 8.09 -1.70 -8.01
CA VAL A 89 7.04 -2.24 -8.87
C VAL A 89 5.75 -1.48 -8.66
N LYS A 90 5.10 -1.09 -9.77
CA LYS A 90 3.71 -0.64 -9.74
C LYS A 90 2.80 -1.86 -9.68
N ILE A 91 1.91 -1.90 -8.70
CA ILE A 91 1.01 -3.02 -8.50
C ILE A 91 -0.09 -3.00 -9.57
N ASN A 92 -0.32 -4.15 -10.18
CA ASN A 92 -1.46 -4.40 -11.03
C ASN A 92 -2.41 -5.38 -10.31
N GLU A 93 -3.54 -4.89 -9.83
CA GLU A 93 -4.48 -5.67 -8.99
C GLU A 93 -4.93 -7.00 -9.63
N ARG A 94 -4.98 -7.07 -10.97
CA ARG A 94 -5.42 -8.27 -11.69
C ARG A 94 -4.33 -9.33 -11.86
N ARG A 95 -3.06 -8.92 -11.88
CA ARG A 95 -1.91 -9.78 -12.11
C ARG A 95 -1.11 -10.03 -10.84
N HIS A 96 -1.00 -9.03 -9.96
CA HIS A 96 -0.33 -9.11 -8.67
C HIS A 96 -1.36 -9.33 -7.55
N ASN A 97 -2.30 -10.24 -7.75
CA ASN A 97 -3.40 -10.50 -6.81
C ASN A 97 -2.92 -11.06 -5.44
N PHE A 98 -1.67 -11.46 -5.35
CA PHE A 98 -1.02 -11.86 -4.10
C PHE A 98 -0.60 -10.66 -3.22
N VAL A 99 -0.56 -9.44 -3.76
CA VAL A 99 -0.27 -8.22 -3.01
C VAL A 99 -1.58 -7.52 -2.67
N ASN A 100 -2.24 -7.97 -1.61
CA ASN A 100 -3.49 -7.34 -1.16
C ASN A 100 -3.62 -7.37 0.35
N PHE A 101 -4.37 -6.41 0.89
CA PHE A 101 -4.68 -6.29 2.31
C PHE A 101 -6.19 -6.32 2.50
N GLN A 102 -6.65 -6.95 3.58
CA GLN A 102 -8.06 -6.96 3.92
C GLN A 102 -8.40 -5.74 4.79
N TYR A 103 -9.55 -5.13 4.51
CA TYR A 103 -10.12 -4.08 5.33
C TYR A 103 -11.64 -4.21 5.40
N ILE A 104 -12.27 -3.60 6.39
CA ILE A 104 -13.72 -3.52 6.52
C ILE A 104 -14.17 -2.15 6.02
N ASN A 105 -15.00 -2.13 4.96
CA ASN A 105 -15.53 -0.88 4.42
C ASN A 105 -16.63 -0.28 5.31
N GLU A 106 -17.13 0.90 4.97
CA GLU A 106 -18.20 1.61 5.71
C GLU A 106 -19.48 0.76 5.89
N ASN A 107 -19.78 -0.11 4.93
CA ASN A 107 -20.94 -1.01 4.98
C ASN A 107 -20.69 -2.28 5.82
N GLY A 108 -19.53 -2.41 6.45
CA GLY A 108 -19.14 -3.54 7.27
C GLY A 108 -18.74 -4.79 6.49
N LEU A 109 -18.45 -4.68 5.20
CA LEU A 109 -18.02 -5.79 4.34
C LEU A 109 -16.50 -5.88 4.29
N ILE A 110 -15.97 -7.11 4.34
CA ILE A 110 -14.56 -7.36 4.09
C ILE A 110 -14.27 -7.10 2.60
N ARG A 111 -13.27 -6.27 2.35
CA ARG A 111 -12.78 -5.91 1.01
C ARG A 111 -11.28 -6.13 0.92
N HIS A 112 -10.80 -6.25 -0.32
CA HIS A 112 -9.37 -6.30 -0.64
C HIS A 112 -8.91 -4.94 -1.14
N TYR A 113 -7.77 -4.52 -0.66
CA TYR A 113 -7.09 -3.30 -1.05
C TYR A 113 -5.75 -3.67 -1.68
N PHE A 114 -5.44 -3.09 -2.81
CA PHE A 114 -4.17 -3.22 -3.51
C PHE A 114 -3.44 -1.88 -3.44
N PRO A 115 -2.22 -1.82 -2.90
CA PRO A 115 -1.43 -0.59 -2.90
C PRO A 115 -1.00 -0.22 -4.32
N ASP A 116 -0.56 1.03 -4.54
CA ASP A 116 -0.10 1.46 -5.85
C ASP A 116 1.30 0.92 -6.16
N PHE A 117 2.21 0.92 -5.18
CA PHE A 117 3.61 0.55 -5.39
C PHE A 117 4.19 -0.26 -4.24
N MET A 118 5.25 -1.00 -4.56
CA MET A 118 6.24 -1.46 -3.59
C MET A 118 7.60 -0.94 -4.02
N VAL A 119 8.35 -0.35 -3.08
CA VAL A 119 9.69 0.22 -3.28
C VAL A 119 10.66 -0.49 -2.35
N LYS A 120 11.79 -0.99 -2.89
CA LYS A 120 12.85 -1.66 -2.15
C LYS A 120 14.10 -0.77 -2.13
N THR A 121 14.60 -0.51 -0.96
CA THR A 121 15.96 0.00 -0.71
C THR A 121 16.85 -1.14 -0.18
N ALA A 122 18.06 -0.86 0.29
CA ALA A 122 18.98 -1.89 0.77
C ALA A 122 18.34 -2.80 1.83
N ASP A 123 17.81 -2.21 2.89
CA ASP A 123 17.34 -2.94 4.08
C ASP A 123 15.83 -2.78 4.35
N GLU A 124 15.10 -2.09 3.46
CA GLU A 124 13.72 -1.71 3.71
C GLU A 124 12.83 -1.99 2.49
N VAL A 125 11.57 -2.32 2.75
CA VAL A 125 10.51 -2.45 1.75
C VAL A 125 9.37 -1.52 2.14
N TYR A 126 9.04 -0.61 1.26
CA TYR A 126 7.95 0.32 1.44
C TYR A 126 6.75 -0.09 0.59
N ILE A 127 5.62 -0.25 1.23
CA ILE A 127 4.31 -0.38 0.59
C ILE A 127 3.75 1.03 0.47
N VAL A 128 3.54 1.50 -0.75
CA VAL A 128 3.22 2.90 -1.02
C VAL A 128 1.86 3.01 -1.70
N GLU A 129 1.04 3.88 -1.13
CA GLU A 129 -0.19 4.38 -1.73
C GLU A 129 0.02 5.83 -2.14
N THR A 130 -0.37 6.20 -3.34
CA THR A 130 -0.37 7.58 -3.81
C THR A 130 -1.78 8.16 -3.74
N LYS A 131 -1.93 9.38 -3.23
CA LYS A 131 -3.23 10.05 -3.08
C LYS A 131 -3.15 11.52 -3.48
N ALA A 132 -4.24 12.05 -4.04
CA ALA A 132 -4.40 13.49 -4.04
C ALA A 132 -4.65 13.97 -2.60
N CYS A 133 -3.99 15.05 -2.18
CA CYS A 133 -4.11 15.61 -0.83
C CYS A 133 -5.58 15.80 -0.38
N ARG A 134 -6.45 16.22 -1.28
CA ARG A 134 -7.90 16.38 -1.02
C ARG A 134 -8.65 15.11 -0.66
N ASP A 135 -8.11 13.93 -1.01
CA ASP A 135 -8.78 12.63 -0.87
C ASP A 135 -8.31 11.85 0.38
N LEU A 136 -7.42 12.44 1.21
CA LEU A 136 -6.84 11.78 2.39
C LEU A 136 -7.86 11.46 3.50
N ASN A 137 -8.90 12.26 3.64
CA ASN A 137 -9.86 12.20 4.77
C ASN A 137 -11.08 11.30 4.52
N ASN A 138 -11.01 10.38 3.57
CA ASN A 138 -12.10 9.46 3.29
C ASN A 138 -12.10 8.30 4.30
N TYR A 139 -13.30 7.84 4.74
CA TYR A 139 -13.47 6.67 5.60
C TYR A 139 -12.73 5.43 5.07
N ASP A 140 -12.87 5.16 3.77
CA ASP A 140 -12.22 4.02 3.13
C ASP A 140 -10.68 4.11 3.18
N VAL A 141 -10.12 5.32 3.11
CA VAL A 141 -8.67 5.53 3.24
C VAL A 141 -8.20 5.10 4.64
N ASN A 142 -8.92 5.50 5.69
CA ASN A 142 -8.58 5.12 7.07
C ASN A 142 -8.73 3.61 7.32
N ALA A 143 -9.76 2.99 6.75
CA ALA A 143 -9.97 1.55 6.87
C ALA A 143 -8.87 0.73 6.14
N LYS A 144 -8.48 1.17 4.94
CA LYS A 144 -7.36 0.60 4.17
C LYS A 144 -6.03 0.76 4.90
N LYS A 145 -5.75 1.95 5.44
CA LYS A 145 -4.59 2.27 6.25
C LYS A 145 -4.44 1.28 7.40
N LYS A 146 -5.51 1.07 8.17
CA LYS A 146 -5.51 0.12 9.29
C LYS A 146 -5.19 -1.31 8.83
N GLY A 147 -5.77 -1.76 7.72
CA GLY A 147 -5.51 -3.08 7.13
C GLY A 147 -4.04 -3.25 6.73
N ALA A 148 -3.47 -2.26 6.04
CA ALA A 148 -2.07 -2.27 5.60
C ALA A 148 -1.09 -2.24 6.79
N LEU A 149 -1.34 -1.41 7.81
CA LEU A 149 -0.51 -1.36 9.02
C LEU A 149 -0.53 -2.68 9.79
N ASN A 150 -1.68 -3.32 9.93
CA ASN A 150 -1.77 -4.66 10.54
C ASN A 150 -0.92 -5.68 9.78
N TYR A 151 -0.96 -5.64 8.44
CA TYR A 151 -0.16 -6.52 7.60
C TYR A 151 1.34 -6.28 7.78
N VAL A 152 1.80 -5.04 7.70
CA VAL A 152 3.21 -4.66 7.90
C VAL A 152 3.71 -5.07 9.28
N ASN A 153 2.92 -4.83 10.34
CA ASN A 153 3.27 -5.22 11.69
C ASN A 153 3.43 -6.75 11.85
N ARG A 154 2.61 -7.53 11.14
CA ARG A 154 2.72 -9.00 11.15
C ARG A 154 3.95 -9.46 10.38
N ILE A 155 4.25 -8.90 9.21
CA ILE A 155 5.47 -9.23 8.47
C ILE A 155 6.71 -8.94 9.31
N ASN A 156 6.76 -7.78 9.96
CA ASN A 156 7.93 -7.39 10.76
C ASN A 156 8.18 -8.27 12.00
N LYS A 157 7.17 -9.05 12.44
CA LYS A 157 7.34 -10.07 13.47
C LYS A 157 7.89 -11.40 12.94
N LEU A 158 7.90 -11.64 11.63
CA LEU A 158 8.49 -12.84 11.04
C LEU A 158 10.00 -12.85 11.21
N LYS A 159 10.60 -14.05 11.10
CA LYS A 159 12.05 -14.21 11.06
C LYS A 159 12.64 -13.42 9.89
N ALA A 160 13.87 -12.95 10.02
CA ALA A 160 14.52 -12.09 9.02
C ALA A 160 14.50 -12.72 7.62
N ASP A 161 14.81 -14.02 7.48
CA ASP A 161 14.80 -14.74 6.21
C ASP A 161 13.41 -14.79 5.54
N ASP A 162 12.34 -14.83 6.36
CA ASP A 162 10.96 -14.90 5.86
C ASP A 162 10.45 -13.55 5.37
N ARG A 163 11.06 -12.44 5.80
CA ARG A 163 10.76 -11.07 5.35
C ARG A 163 11.86 -10.46 4.46
N MET A 164 12.64 -11.29 3.77
CA MET A 164 13.72 -10.90 2.86
C MET A 164 14.83 -10.07 3.53
N ASN A 165 15.11 -10.31 4.80
CA ASN A 165 16.04 -9.53 5.63
C ASN A 165 15.78 -8.01 5.62
N SER A 166 14.53 -7.60 5.36
CA SER A 166 14.14 -6.20 5.25
C SER A 166 13.12 -5.82 6.31
N VAL A 167 13.12 -4.56 6.71
CA VAL A 167 12.04 -3.97 7.51
C VAL A 167 10.97 -3.46 6.54
N TRP A 168 9.71 -3.72 6.86
CA TRP A 168 8.59 -3.35 6.02
C TRP A 168 7.86 -2.14 6.60
N HIS A 169 7.49 -1.21 5.73
CA HIS A 169 6.84 0.06 6.04
C HIS A 169 5.59 0.26 5.18
N TYR A 170 4.67 1.07 5.65
CA TYR A 170 3.51 1.51 4.88
C TYR A 170 3.45 3.03 4.84
N CYS A 171 3.37 3.59 3.64
CA CYS A 171 3.38 5.03 3.39
C CYS A 171 2.18 5.44 2.54
N ILE A 172 1.56 6.57 2.88
CA ILE A 172 0.64 7.29 1.99
C ILE A 172 1.34 8.57 1.56
N VAL A 173 1.73 8.63 0.30
CA VAL A 173 2.38 9.80 -0.30
C VAL A 173 1.30 10.61 -1.01
N ASP A 174 1.06 11.83 -0.57
CA ASP A 174 0.17 12.74 -1.26
C ASP A 174 0.95 13.63 -2.24
N ASP A 175 0.23 14.11 -3.27
CA ASP A 175 0.80 14.91 -4.35
C ASP A 175 1.46 16.20 -3.85
N ARG A 176 0.86 16.89 -2.88
CA ARG A 176 1.40 18.12 -2.34
C ARG A 176 2.71 17.87 -1.60
N THR A 177 2.73 16.92 -0.67
CA THR A 177 3.93 16.54 0.07
C THR A 177 5.03 16.07 -0.86
N PHE A 178 4.70 15.27 -1.88
CA PHE A 178 5.67 14.79 -2.84
C PHE A 178 6.35 15.94 -3.59
N TYR A 179 5.59 16.87 -4.19
CA TYR A 179 6.18 17.97 -4.94
C TYR A 179 6.96 18.96 -4.06
N GLU A 180 6.46 19.26 -2.84
CA GLU A 180 7.20 20.08 -1.87
C GLU A 180 8.57 19.47 -1.51
N LYS A 181 8.63 18.17 -1.28
CA LYS A 181 9.88 17.47 -0.96
C LYS A 181 10.80 17.34 -2.18
N GLN A 182 10.23 17.12 -3.37
CA GLN A 182 10.98 17.07 -4.62
C GLN A 182 11.66 18.41 -4.91
N GLU A 183 10.98 19.55 -4.70
CA GLU A 183 11.57 20.90 -4.85
C GLU A 183 12.76 21.10 -3.90
N LEU A 184 12.74 20.48 -2.73
CA LEU A 184 13.83 20.49 -1.76
C LEU A 184 14.92 19.45 -2.07
N SER A 185 14.82 18.72 -3.17
CA SER A 185 15.74 17.64 -3.58
C SER A 185 15.89 16.52 -2.53
N ALA A 186 14.81 16.24 -1.76
CA ALA A 186 14.81 15.15 -0.81
C ALA A 186 14.93 13.81 -1.51
N SER A 187 15.68 12.83 -0.96
CA SER A 187 15.71 11.48 -1.51
C SER A 187 14.33 10.81 -1.44
N VAL A 188 14.12 9.79 -2.26
CA VAL A 188 12.89 8.97 -2.17
C VAL A 188 12.74 8.38 -0.77
N LYS A 189 13.83 7.92 -0.18
CA LYS A 189 13.84 7.38 1.18
C LYS A 189 13.36 8.42 2.20
N ASP A 190 13.86 9.67 2.13
CA ASP A 190 13.44 10.75 3.03
C ASP A 190 11.94 11.05 2.88
N ILE A 191 11.43 11.05 1.64
CA ILE A 191 10.00 11.25 1.37
C ILE A 191 9.18 10.11 1.98
N LEU A 192 9.60 8.86 1.79
CA LEU A 192 8.90 7.68 2.29
C LEU A 192 8.92 7.62 3.83
N ILE A 193 10.03 7.95 4.48
CA ILE A 193 10.11 8.05 5.94
C ILE A 193 9.20 9.15 6.46
N TYR A 194 9.17 10.32 5.81
CA TYR A 194 8.28 11.41 6.19
C TYR A 194 6.80 11.04 6.09
N CYS A 195 6.44 10.27 5.05
CA CYS A 195 5.07 9.80 4.79
C CYS A 195 4.72 8.48 5.48
N GLU A 196 5.65 7.90 6.25
CA GLU A 196 5.42 6.62 6.93
C GLU A 196 4.31 6.73 7.96
N LEU A 197 3.43 5.74 7.93
CA LEU A 197 2.34 5.59 8.87
C LEU A 197 2.68 4.55 9.90
N THR A 198 2.63 4.96 11.16
CA THR A 198 2.82 4.08 12.32
C THR A 198 1.50 3.98 13.11
N ASN A 199 1.39 3.00 13.98
CA ASN A 199 0.22 2.89 14.87
C ASN A 199 0.06 4.12 15.80
N ASN A 200 1.16 4.81 16.10
CA ASN A 200 1.14 6.01 16.96
C ASN A 200 0.65 7.24 16.20
N ASN A 201 0.83 7.28 14.86
CA ASN A 201 0.39 8.39 14.00
C ASN A 201 -1.08 8.22 13.52
N THR A 202 -1.79 7.22 14.02
CA THR A 202 -3.22 6.99 13.69
C THR A 202 -4.17 7.70 14.64
N SER A 203 -3.69 8.28 15.74
CA SER A 203 -4.48 9.17 16.59
C SER A 203 -4.60 10.54 15.92
N ASP A 204 -5.79 11.01 15.74
CA ASP A 204 -6.40 12.22 15.21
C ASP A 204 -5.59 13.56 15.13
N GLU A 205 -4.26 13.56 15.31
CA GLU A 205 -3.46 14.79 15.40
C GLU A 205 -3.10 15.42 14.05
N PHE A 206 -3.29 14.73 12.93
CA PHE A 206 -2.99 15.29 11.61
C PHE A 206 -4.12 16.12 10.99
N PHE A 207 -5.25 16.32 11.69
CA PHE A 207 -6.46 16.93 11.11
C PHE A 207 -6.85 18.28 11.72
N ASN A 208 -5.95 18.96 12.41
CA ASN A 208 -6.18 20.29 12.98
C ASN A 208 -5.28 21.38 12.37
N TYR A 209 -5.24 21.49 11.04
CA TYR A 209 -4.76 22.72 10.36
C TYR A 209 -5.57 22.98 9.09
#